data_4d408515210003d0f415afeea9fc15de
#
_entry.id   4d408515210003d0f415afeea9fc15de
#
_cell.length_a   1.000
_cell.length_b   1.000
_cell.length_c   1.000
_cell.angle_alpha   90.00
_cell.angle_beta   90.00
_cell.angle_gamma   90.00
#
_symmetry.space_group_name_H-M   'P 1'
#
loop_
_entity.id
_entity.type
_entity.pdbx_description
1 polymer ?
#
loop_
_entity_poly.entity_id
_entity_poly.type
_entity_poly.pdbx_seq_one_letter_code
_entity_poly.pdbx_strand_id
1 'polypeptide(L)'
;MKKLALLGVLVTAFMLVSCGGSTAVPSTVVIPGSAQSYLTTPTYVTGTEELAAFYAINSFRNSMGLGYWNQDVHLDTAAQFHMQYSINNPEITNPFQTDIEIAGYPNFYGTSPSVRAINAGYYFIENTVTELNVPTASVGELYSTGAGTNIVAGMVNTIYHRSGLLAQATVNIGLGRDTTGTISASTPTHWWISHGRLTSSQSVASNYVGLYPLNQEQNVPLSMDPEYPSVYDNTKIPNFSFQTNTSSPVSITLSTLVQLTVTSFTVTPIGSTQALPGITWTMSNDPNLNTADYSSATINLNTPPAPVPTIGSNEAYWVGDVPFLPNTTYIATVVGTTYLVPYAITNPITQTWTFTTGSGN
;
A
#
# COMPACT_ATOMS: atom_id res chain seq x y z
N MET A 1 -7.15 0.05 -81.69
CA MET A 1 -8.57 0.02 -81.28
C MET A 1 -8.75 -1.13 -80.27
N LYS A 2 -8.73 -0.81 -79.01
CA LYS A 2 -8.93 -1.82 -77.94
C LYS A 2 -10.23 -1.45 -77.22
N LYS A 3 -11.19 -2.37 -77.21
CA LYS A 3 -12.50 -2.24 -76.59
C LYS A 3 -12.33 -2.51 -75.10
N LEU A 4 -12.72 -1.59 -74.24
CA LEU A 4 -12.79 -1.74 -72.79
C LEU A 4 -14.17 -2.31 -72.44
N ALA A 5 -14.22 -3.48 -71.81
CA ALA A 5 -15.44 -4.08 -71.31
C ALA A 5 -15.62 -3.64 -69.83
N LEU A 6 -16.72 -3.00 -69.54
CA LEU A 6 -17.13 -2.55 -68.19
C LEU A 6 -17.92 -3.69 -67.52
N LEU A 7 -17.36 -4.26 -66.47
CA LEU A 7 -18.01 -5.33 -65.67
C LEU A 7 -18.76 -4.65 -64.50
N GLY A 8 -20.06 -4.60 -64.58
CA GLY A 8 -20.89 -4.08 -63.48
C GLY A 8 -21.06 -5.17 -62.41
N VAL A 9 -20.63 -4.85 -61.18
CA VAL A 9 -20.87 -5.70 -59.99
C VAL A 9 -22.17 -5.25 -59.32
N LEU A 10 -23.19 -6.11 -59.34
CA LEU A 10 -24.47 -5.90 -58.70
C LEU A 10 -24.30 -6.31 -57.21
N VAL A 11 -24.26 -5.34 -56.30
CA VAL A 11 -24.26 -5.56 -54.83
C VAL A 11 -25.71 -5.70 -54.35
N THR A 12 -26.13 -6.89 -54.09
CA THR A 12 -27.43 -7.19 -53.42
C THR A 12 -27.23 -7.05 -51.90
N ALA A 13 -27.76 -5.96 -51.33
CA ALA A 13 -27.83 -5.78 -49.90
C ALA A 13 -28.93 -6.67 -49.28
N PHE A 14 -28.53 -7.72 -48.57
CA PHE A 14 -29.43 -8.45 -47.68
C PHE A 14 -29.56 -7.70 -46.37
N MET A 15 -30.69 -7.07 -46.11
CA MET A 15 -31.06 -6.59 -44.80
C MET A 15 -31.55 -7.78 -43.95
N LEU A 16 -30.64 -8.30 -43.11
CA LEU A 16 -31.03 -9.17 -41.99
C LEU A 16 -31.46 -8.29 -40.80
N VAL A 17 -32.76 -8.13 -40.64
CA VAL A 17 -33.33 -7.60 -39.38
C VAL A 17 -33.21 -8.73 -38.36
N SER A 18 -32.10 -8.74 -37.61
CA SER A 18 -31.92 -9.57 -36.42
C SER A 18 -32.48 -8.80 -35.22
N CYS A 19 -33.65 -9.15 -34.78
CA CYS A 19 -34.16 -8.80 -33.44
C CYS A 19 -33.47 -9.72 -32.43
N GLY A 20 -32.20 -9.40 -32.10
CA GLY A 20 -31.44 -10.08 -31.07
C GLY A 20 -31.02 -9.02 -30.06
N GLY A 21 -31.47 -9.16 -28.81
CA GLY A 21 -30.99 -8.32 -27.71
C GLY A 21 -29.47 -8.30 -27.67
N SER A 22 -28.90 -7.17 -27.95
CA SER A 22 -27.44 -6.94 -27.80
C SER A 22 -27.15 -7.00 -26.31
N THR A 23 -26.64 -8.13 -25.85
CA THR A 23 -25.82 -8.14 -24.64
C THR A 23 -24.59 -7.32 -24.99
N ALA A 24 -24.57 -6.04 -24.59
CA ALA A 24 -23.39 -5.22 -24.73
C ALA A 24 -22.26 -5.92 -24.01
N VAL A 25 -21.27 -6.40 -24.77
CA VAL A 25 -20.00 -6.87 -24.20
C VAL A 25 -19.42 -5.66 -23.45
N PRO A 26 -19.14 -5.77 -22.15
CA PRO A 26 -18.56 -4.64 -21.42
C PRO A 26 -17.30 -4.18 -22.15
N SER A 27 -17.28 -2.93 -22.58
CA SER A 27 -16.09 -2.34 -23.18
C SER A 27 -15.04 -2.24 -22.09
N THR A 28 -14.00 -3.08 -22.13
CA THR A 28 -12.87 -3.01 -21.21
C THR A 28 -12.00 -1.81 -21.62
N VAL A 29 -12.35 -0.64 -21.11
CA VAL A 29 -11.49 0.54 -21.25
C VAL A 29 -10.31 0.37 -20.32
N VAL A 30 -9.09 0.37 -20.86
CA VAL A 30 -7.86 0.37 -20.08
C VAL A 30 -7.20 1.74 -20.19
N ILE A 31 -7.02 2.40 -19.04
CA ILE A 31 -6.22 3.63 -18.94
C ILE A 31 -4.77 3.18 -18.71
N PRO A 32 -3.81 3.53 -19.57
CA PRO A 32 -2.42 3.19 -19.36
C PRO A 32 -1.86 3.79 -18.07
N GLY A 33 -0.96 3.05 -17.41
CA GLY A 33 -0.21 3.57 -16.27
C GLY A 33 1.05 4.33 -16.71
N SER A 34 1.64 5.05 -15.78
CA SER A 34 2.93 5.74 -15.92
C SER A 34 3.83 5.40 -14.72
N ALA A 35 4.08 4.11 -14.53
CA ALA A 35 4.95 3.64 -13.45
C ALA A 35 6.41 3.99 -13.73
N GLN A 36 7.16 4.38 -12.68
CA GLN A 36 8.59 4.63 -12.75
C GLN A 36 9.33 3.33 -13.02
N SER A 37 9.80 3.16 -14.24
CA SER A 37 10.36 1.89 -14.75
C SER A 37 11.87 1.74 -14.53
N TYR A 38 12.54 2.76 -14.01
CA TYR A 38 13.97 2.72 -13.73
C TYR A 38 14.25 3.19 -12.31
N LEU A 39 15.27 2.59 -11.70
CA LEU A 39 15.77 2.94 -10.39
C LEU A 39 17.03 3.77 -10.56
N THR A 40 17.02 5.03 -10.05
CA THR A 40 18.24 5.84 -10.02
C THR A 40 19.21 5.28 -8.98
N THR A 41 20.51 5.38 -9.26
CA THR A 41 21.52 4.97 -8.30
C THR A 41 21.42 5.82 -7.04
N PRO A 42 21.17 5.20 -5.87
CA PRO A 42 21.07 5.95 -4.62
C PRO A 42 22.47 6.41 -4.15
N THR A 43 22.49 7.39 -3.26
CA THR A 43 23.73 7.89 -2.65
C THR A 43 24.15 7.12 -1.40
N TYR A 44 23.37 6.13 -0.96
CA TYR A 44 23.75 5.29 0.19
C TYR A 44 25.06 4.56 -0.06
N VAL A 45 25.89 4.48 0.97
CA VAL A 45 27.21 3.85 0.88
C VAL A 45 27.07 2.35 0.63
N THR A 46 27.90 1.81 -0.25
CA THR A 46 27.93 0.36 -0.54
C THR A 46 28.20 -0.45 0.73
N GLY A 47 27.37 -1.47 0.96
CA GLY A 47 27.47 -2.36 2.13
C GLY A 47 26.77 -1.85 3.37
N THR A 48 26.05 -0.72 3.30
CA THR A 48 25.24 -0.23 4.44
C THR A 48 23.85 -0.87 4.46
N GLU A 49 23.25 -0.86 5.64
CA GLU A 49 21.88 -1.33 5.86
C GLU A 49 20.86 -0.47 5.09
N GLU A 50 21.11 0.84 4.95
CA GLU A 50 20.26 1.76 4.19
C GLU A 50 20.20 1.37 2.71
N LEU A 51 21.35 1.02 2.12
CA LEU A 51 21.39 0.55 0.74
C LEU A 51 20.64 -0.77 0.59
N ALA A 52 20.80 -1.69 1.54
CA ALA A 52 20.10 -2.98 1.54
C ALA A 52 18.58 -2.78 1.68
N ALA A 53 18.13 -1.91 2.58
CA ALA A 53 16.73 -1.55 2.78
C ALA A 53 16.11 -0.92 1.52
N PHE A 54 16.80 0.02 0.91
CA PHE A 54 16.38 0.67 -0.32
C PHE A 54 16.10 -0.34 -1.45
N TYR A 55 17.03 -1.28 -1.64
CA TYR A 55 16.86 -2.31 -2.67
C TYR A 55 15.79 -3.33 -2.28
N ALA A 56 15.66 -3.72 -1.01
CA ALA A 56 14.62 -4.65 -0.56
C ALA A 56 13.21 -4.08 -0.80
N ILE A 57 12.97 -2.82 -0.43
CA ILE A 57 11.68 -2.15 -0.67
C ILE A 57 11.37 -2.07 -2.17
N ASN A 58 12.33 -1.66 -2.98
CA ASN A 58 12.12 -1.54 -4.43
C ASN A 58 11.97 -2.91 -5.12
N SER A 59 12.65 -3.95 -4.64
CA SER A 59 12.46 -5.33 -5.12
C SER A 59 11.04 -5.83 -4.84
N PHE A 60 10.53 -5.59 -3.62
CA PHE A 60 9.15 -5.93 -3.27
C PHE A 60 8.15 -5.18 -4.16
N ARG A 61 8.28 -3.86 -4.32
CA ARG A 61 7.39 -3.07 -5.17
C ARG A 61 7.39 -3.57 -6.61
N ASN A 62 8.57 -3.88 -7.16
CA ASN A 62 8.70 -4.43 -8.50
C ASN A 62 8.04 -5.82 -8.63
N SER A 63 8.17 -6.69 -7.62
CA SER A 63 7.49 -8.00 -7.61
C SER A 63 5.96 -7.88 -7.58
N MET A 64 5.44 -6.80 -7.00
CA MET A 64 4.02 -6.44 -7.02
C MET A 64 3.59 -5.73 -8.31
N GLY A 65 4.48 -5.52 -9.30
CA GLY A 65 4.19 -4.81 -10.54
C GLY A 65 4.05 -3.29 -10.38
N LEU A 66 4.59 -2.73 -9.30
CA LEU A 66 4.61 -1.29 -9.03
C LEU A 66 5.90 -0.63 -9.52
N GLY A 67 5.85 0.66 -9.78
CA GLY A 67 7.03 1.44 -10.11
C GLY A 67 7.94 1.66 -8.91
N TYR A 68 9.21 1.89 -9.19
CA TYR A 68 10.25 2.12 -8.18
C TYR A 68 10.03 3.43 -7.42
N TRP A 69 10.59 3.49 -6.23
CA TRP A 69 10.79 4.71 -5.45
C TRP A 69 12.26 5.12 -5.52
N ASN A 70 12.55 6.30 -6.02
CA ASN A 70 13.90 6.84 -6.02
C ASN A 70 14.23 7.50 -4.68
N GLN A 71 15.49 7.41 -4.27
CA GLN A 71 15.95 8.12 -3.09
C GLN A 71 15.78 9.63 -3.24
N ASP A 72 15.37 10.28 -2.15
CA ASP A 72 15.46 11.72 -1.98
C ASP A 72 16.13 12.05 -0.65
N VAL A 73 17.21 12.78 -0.69
CA VAL A 73 18.04 13.09 0.50
C VAL A 73 17.33 13.97 1.54
N HIS A 74 16.32 14.73 1.12
CA HIS A 74 15.50 15.52 2.04
C HIS A 74 14.53 14.60 2.81
N LEU A 75 14.01 13.57 2.16
CA LEU A 75 13.22 12.54 2.85
C LEU A 75 14.09 11.69 3.79
N ASP A 76 15.35 11.38 3.43
CA ASP A 76 16.29 10.77 4.36
C ASP A 76 16.46 11.64 5.60
N THR A 77 16.65 12.94 5.41
CA THR A 77 16.77 13.91 6.49
C THR A 77 15.53 13.94 7.38
N ALA A 78 14.34 14.01 6.79
CA ALA A 78 13.07 14.01 7.52
C ALA A 78 12.90 12.74 8.35
N ALA A 79 13.12 11.57 7.74
CA ALA A 79 13.02 10.28 8.40
C ALA A 79 14.05 10.12 9.53
N GLN A 80 15.28 10.58 9.34
CA GLN A 80 16.33 10.53 10.35
C GLN A 80 16.04 11.46 11.54
N PHE A 81 15.50 12.66 11.32
CA PHE A 81 15.07 13.54 12.41
C PHE A 81 13.90 12.94 13.19
N HIS A 82 12.94 12.31 12.52
CA HIS A 82 11.87 11.61 13.22
C HIS A 82 12.37 10.41 14.03
N MET A 83 13.37 9.68 13.54
CA MET A 83 14.05 8.64 14.31
C MET A 83 14.71 9.23 15.56
N GLN A 84 15.43 10.36 15.45
CA GLN A 84 16.04 11.02 16.61
C GLN A 84 15.01 11.51 17.62
N TYR A 85 13.88 12.04 17.15
CA TYR A 85 12.76 12.40 18.03
C TYR A 85 12.26 11.18 18.80
N SER A 86 12.03 10.07 18.11
CA SER A 86 11.54 8.81 18.70
C SER A 86 12.49 8.25 19.77
N ILE A 87 13.80 8.29 19.49
CA ILE A 87 14.85 7.84 20.44
C ILE A 87 14.89 8.70 21.71
N ASN A 88 14.69 10.00 21.58
CA ASN A 88 14.84 10.95 22.69
C ASN A 88 13.57 11.18 23.50
N ASN A 89 12.43 10.64 23.06
CA ASN A 89 11.13 10.82 23.73
C ASN A 89 10.36 9.50 23.92
N PRO A 90 10.98 8.47 24.51
CA PRO A 90 10.37 7.14 24.61
C PRO A 90 9.11 7.12 25.49
N GLU A 91 8.99 8.05 26.45
CA GLU A 91 7.85 8.16 27.37
C GLU A 91 6.59 8.74 26.72
N ILE A 92 6.76 9.51 25.60
CA ILE A 92 5.62 10.18 24.95
C ILE A 92 5.11 9.36 23.80
N THR A 93 6.04 8.73 23.11
CA THR A 93 5.76 8.10 21.83
C THR A 93 5.57 6.64 22.03
N ASN A 94 5.45 6.00 23.16
CA ASN A 94 5.65 4.55 23.10
C ASN A 94 6.31 4.27 21.70
N PRO A 95 7.62 4.33 21.57
CA PRO A 95 8.38 5.18 20.62
C PRO A 95 8.11 4.95 19.13
N PHE A 96 7.22 4.05 18.77
CA PHE A 96 7.03 3.59 17.39
C PHE A 96 5.57 3.53 16.97
N GLN A 97 4.68 4.28 17.67
CA GLN A 97 3.24 4.19 17.41
C GLN A 97 2.63 5.46 16.81
N THR A 98 3.43 6.46 16.47
CA THR A 98 2.87 7.70 15.94
C THR A 98 3.81 8.42 14.99
N ASP A 99 3.29 8.78 13.83
CA ASP A 99 3.94 9.68 12.88
C ASP A 99 3.94 11.15 13.35
N ILE A 100 3.46 11.42 14.58
CA ILE A 100 3.36 12.77 15.13
C ILE A 100 4.50 13.07 16.07
N GLU A 101 5.02 14.28 15.96
CA GLU A 101 5.88 14.90 16.96
C GLU A 101 5.15 16.04 17.67
N ILE A 102 5.39 16.18 18.98
CA ILE A 102 4.82 17.22 19.82
C ILE A 102 5.85 18.34 20.01
N ALA A 103 5.46 19.56 19.69
CA ALA A 103 6.33 20.73 19.85
C ALA A 103 6.75 20.92 21.32
N GLY A 104 8.01 21.33 21.51
CA GLY A 104 8.59 21.54 22.83
C GLY A 104 9.34 20.35 23.41
N TYR A 105 9.27 19.19 22.79
CA TYR A 105 10.06 18.01 23.16
C TYR A 105 11.40 17.96 22.43
N PRO A 106 12.44 17.31 23.00
CA PRO A 106 13.73 17.18 22.37
C PRO A 106 13.66 16.65 20.94
N ASN A 107 14.48 17.20 20.06
CA ASN A 107 14.56 16.81 18.63
C ASN A 107 13.26 17.00 17.82
N PHE A 108 12.31 17.80 18.30
CA PHE A 108 11.14 18.17 17.51
C PHE A 108 11.58 18.78 16.18
N TYR A 109 11.09 18.21 15.08
CA TYR A 109 11.42 18.66 13.73
C TYR A 109 10.19 19.02 12.90
N GLY A 110 9.00 18.53 13.27
CA GLY A 110 7.75 18.87 12.62
C GLY A 110 6.60 17.97 13.02
N THR A 111 5.43 18.53 13.16
CA THR A 111 4.23 17.87 13.71
C THR A 111 3.71 16.69 12.88
N SER A 112 4.07 16.59 11.60
CA SER A 112 3.61 15.51 10.70
C SER A 112 4.69 15.17 9.68
N PRO A 113 4.58 14.02 9.00
CA PRO A 113 5.52 13.62 7.94
C PRO A 113 5.72 14.70 6.88
N SER A 114 4.63 15.32 6.39
CA SER A 114 4.72 16.40 5.39
C SER A 114 5.41 17.64 5.93
N VAL A 115 5.18 18.03 7.18
CA VAL A 115 5.86 19.17 7.78
C VAL A 115 7.35 18.89 7.98
N ARG A 116 7.72 17.71 8.42
CA ARG A 116 9.13 17.29 8.52
C ARG A 116 9.83 17.31 7.17
N ALA A 117 9.16 16.78 6.15
CA ALA A 117 9.69 16.78 4.78
C ALA A 117 9.91 18.23 4.26
N ILE A 118 8.95 19.13 4.48
CA ILE A 118 9.08 20.54 4.13
C ILE A 118 10.27 21.18 4.88
N ASN A 119 10.39 20.95 6.17
CA ASN A 119 11.50 21.47 6.96
C ASN A 119 12.86 20.93 6.52
N ALA A 120 12.89 19.72 5.97
CA ALA A 120 14.06 19.12 5.36
C ALA A 120 14.39 19.65 3.94
N GLY A 121 13.48 20.40 3.32
CA GLY A 121 13.64 20.93 1.96
C GLY A 121 12.94 20.12 0.86
N TYR A 122 12.15 19.11 1.20
CA TYR A 122 11.33 18.34 0.26
C TYR A 122 10.01 19.04 0.04
N TYR A 123 9.97 19.98 -0.92
CA TYR A 123 8.74 20.73 -1.25
C TYR A 123 8.79 21.28 -2.66
N PHE A 124 7.63 21.64 -3.18
CA PHE A 124 7.50 22.56 -4.31
C PHE A 124 6.74 23.82 -3.86
N ILE A 125 6.91 24.89 -4.60
CA ILE A 125 6.24 26.16 -4.34
C ILE A 125 5.10 26.32 -5.35
N GLU A 126 3.87 26.40 -4.86
CA GLU A 126 2.71 26.74 -5.69
C GLU A 126 2.72 28.25 -5.99
N ASN A 127 2.86 28.57 -7.28
CA ASN A 127 2.70 29.94 -7.79
C ASN A 127 1.27 30.11 -8.31
N THR A 128 0.34 30.47 -7.46
CA THR A 128 -0.92 31.01 -7.91
C THR A 128 -0.84 32.54 -7.91
N VAL A 129 -1.44 33.19 -8.91
CA VAL A 129 -1.32 34.65 -9.16
C VAL A 129 -1.88 35.51 -8.00
N THR A 130 -2.52 34.88 -7.04
CA THR A 130 -3.23 35.52 -5.91
C THR A 130 -2.79 35.07 -4.53
N GLU A 131 -1.92 34.06 -4.41
CA GLU A 131 -1.53 33.49 -3.12
C GLU A 131 -0.01 33.59 -2.90
N LEU A 132 0.37 33.64 -1.62
CA LEU A 132 1.77 33.53 -1.21
C LEU A 132 2.35 32.19 -1.67
N ASN A 133 3.63 32.17 -2.06
CA ASN A 133 4.34 30.94 -2.34
C ASN A 133 4.35 30.06 -1.09
N VAL A 134 3.54 28.99 -1.06
CA VAL A 134 3.41 28.08 0.06
C VAL A 134 4.14 26.78 -0.27
N PRO A 135 5.12 26.35 0.54
CA PRO A 135 5.74 25.06 0.41
C PRO A 135 4.72 23.94 0.68
N THR A 136 4.62 22.99 -0.23
CA THR A 136 3.73 21.82 -0.09
C THR A 136 4.48 20.52 -0.36
N ALA A 137 4.09 19.46 0.34
CA ALA A 137 4.58 18.11 0.12
C ALA A 137 3.48 17.10 0.53
N SER A 138 3.43 15.96 -0.17
CA SER A 138 2.58 14.84 0.19
C SER A 138 3.48 13.68 0.60
N VAL A 139 3.57 13.41 1.89
CA VAL A 139 4.49 12.43 2.48
C VAL A 139 3.74 11.58 3.50
N GLY A 140 3.90 10.26 3.39
CA GLY A 140 3.55 9.29 4.42
C GLY A 140 4.81 8.72 5.05
N GLU A 141 4.66 8.07 6.19
CA GLU A 141 5.73 7.35 6.85
C GLU A 141 5.32 5.92 7.18
N LEU A 142 6.31 5.04 7.25
CA LEU A 142 6.17 3.66 7.66
C LEU A 142 7.23 3.36 8.70
N TYR A 143 6.86 2.57 9.69
CA TYR A 143 7.80 2.04 10.67
C TYR A 143 8.12 0.58 10.38
N SER A 144 9.37 0.20 10.58
CA SER A 144 9.80 -1.19 10.48
C SER A 144 10.95 -1.51 11.45
N THR A 145 11.24 -2.80 11.61
CA THR A 145 12.35 -3.31 12.40
C THR A 145 13.13 -4.37 11.63
N GLY A 146 14.38 -4.60 12.02
CA GLY A 146 15.23 -5.65 11.45
C GLY A 146 16.37 -5.14 10.60
N ALA A 147 17.14 -6.06 10.05
CA ALA A 147 18.20 -5.74 9.08
C ALA A 147 17.59 -5.14 7.81
N GLY A 148 18.33 -4.29 7.11
CA GLY A 148 17.85 -3.64 5.89
C GLY A 148 17.38 -4.62 4.82
N THR A 149 18.01 -5.80 4.71
CA THR A 149 17.56 -6.87 3.81
C THR A 149 16.19 -7.44 4.17
N ASN A 150 15.76 -7.34 5.42
CA ASN A 150 14.52 -7.91 5.93
C ASN A 150 13.47 -6.86 6.29
N ILE A 151 13.76 -5.57 6.03
CA ILE A 151 12.90 -4.44 6.39
C ILE A 151 11.45 -4.58 5.90
N VAL A 152 11.27 -5.23 4.77
CA VAL A 152 9.96 -5.42 4.13
C VAL A 152 9.12 -6.46 4.85
N ALA A 153 9.75 -7.51 5.43
CA ALA A 153 9.03 -8.68 5.95
C ALA A 153 7.97 -8.33 7.00
N GLY A 154 8.33 -7.51 8.02
CA GLY A 154 7.40 -7.08 9.06
C GLY A 154 6.28 -6.19 8.51
N MET A 155 6.58 -5.33 7.52
CA MET A 155 5.60 -4.44 6.93
C MET A 155 4.59 -5.17 6.03
N VAL A 156 5.04 -6.13 5.23
CA VAL A 156 4.12 -6.85 4.33
C VAL A 156 3.22 -7.81 5.08
N ASN A 157 3.59 -8.21 6.29
CA ASN A 157 2.79 -9.10 7.11
C ASN A 157 1.76 -8.35 8.01
N THR A 158 1.44 -7.12 7.65
CA THR A 158 0.44 -6.25 8.26
C THR A 158 -0.53 -5.71 7.21
N ILE A 159 -1.52 -4.93 7.60
CA ILE A 159 -2.50 -4.34 6.68
C ILE A 159 -2.07 -2.94 6.25
N TYR A 160 -1.90 -2.01 7.19
CA TYR A 160 -1.65 -0.60 6.87
C TYR A 160 -0.23 -0.34 6.37
N HIS A 161 0.80 -0.97 6.96
CA HIS A 161 2.16 -0.82 6.43
C HIS A 161 2.29 -1.44 5.04
N ARG A 162 1.60 -2.57 4.76
CA ARG A 162 1.53 -3.13 3.41
C ARG A 162 0.86 -2.16 2.44
N SER A 163 -0.29 -1.58 2.79
CA SER A 163 -0.97 -0.57 1.97
C SER A 163 -0.04 0.60 1.67
N GLY A 164 0.70 1.09 2.67
CA GLY A 164 1.72 2.13 2.48
C GLY A 164 2.84 1.73 1.52
N LEU A 165 3.39 0.50 1.64
CA LEU A 165 4.38 -0.02 0.69
C LEU A 165 3.84 -0.13 -0.75
N LEU A 166 2.53 -0.34 -0.89
CA LEU A 166 1.84 -0.45 -2.18
C LEU A 166 1.34 0.91 -2.71
N ALA A 167 1.66 2.04 -2.05
CA ALA A 167 1.28 3.37 -2.50
C ALA A 167 1.71 3.63 -3.95
N GLN A 168 0.72 3.77 -4.84
CA GLN A 168 0.93 3.77 -6.29
C GLN A 168 1.41 5.12 -6.83
N ALA A 169 1.04 6.21 -6.18
CA ALA A 169 1.36 7.56 -6.65
C ALA A 169 2.72 8.09 -6.17
N THR A 170 3.30 7.46 -5.17
CA THR A 170 4.58 7.83 -4.54
C THR A 170 5.75 7.57 -5.50
N VAL A 171 6.70 8.48 -5.55
CA VAL A 171 7.87 8.43 -6.45
C VAL A 171 9.21 8.48 -5.70
N ASN A 172 9.23 8.97 -4.47
CA ASN A 172 10.45 9.15 -3.69
C ASN A 172 10.38 8.43 -2.34
N ILE A 173 11.56 8.08 -1.81
CA ILE A 173 11.76 7.45 -0.52
C ILE A 173 12.96 8.07 0.20
N GLY A 174 12.89 8.15 1.52
CA GLY A 174 14.00 8.42 2.41
C GLY A 174 13.97 7.49 3.62
N LEU A 175 15.15 7.20 4.17
CA LEU A 175 15.35 6.22 5.25
C LEU A 175 16.01 6.88 6.44
N GLY A 176 15.39 6.72 7.62
CA GLY A 176 15.98 7.05 8.91
C GLY A 176 16.16 5.80 9.75
N ARG A 177 17.35 5.62 10.34
CA ARG A 177 17.68 4.43 11.11
C ARG A 177 18.20 4.79 12.50
N ASP A 178 17.83 3.99 13.51
CA ASP A 178 18.52 4.01 14.79
C ASP A 178 19.90 3.39 14.64
N THR A 179 20.92 4.24 14.75
CA THR A 179 22.35 3.83 14.70
C THR A 179 22.95 3.69 16.09
N THR A 180 22.19 4.02 17.14
CA THR A 180 22.70 4.07 18.53
C THR A 180 22.46 2.77 19.29
N GLY A 181 21.51 1.94 18.82
CA GLY A 181 21.04 0.77 19.56
C GLY A 181 20.38 1.13 20.90
N THR A 182 20.01 2.41 21.06
CA THR A 182 19.50 2.94 22.34
C THR A 182 18.10 2.41 22.65
N ILE A 183 17.33 2.06 21.61
CA ILE A 183 15.96 1.61 21.78
C ILE A 183 15.89 0.23 22.43
N SER A 184 16.80 -0.65 22.13
CA SER A 184 17.07 -1.88 22.91
C SER A 184 18.31 -2.60 22.36
N ALA A 185 19.24 -2.97 23.21
CA ALA A 185 20.38 -3.82 22.83
C ALA A 185 19.98 -5.24 22.37
N SER A 186 18.73 -5.64 22.60
CA SER A 186 18.17 -6.96 22.24
C SER A 186 17.15 -6.90 21.10
N THR A 187 16.81 -5.72 20.60
CA THR A 187 15.86 -5.55 19.51
C THR A 187 16.55 -5.27 18.18
N PRO A 188 15.96 -5.70 17.09
CA PRO A 188 16.47 -5.40 15.75
C PRO A 188 16.52 -3.88 15.50
N THR A 189 17.35 -3.46 14.57
CA THR A 189 17.42 -2.08 14.08
C THR A 189 16.03 -1.53 13.78
N HIS A 190 15.77 -0.29 14.20
CA HIS A 190 14.52 0.42 13.97
C HIS A 190 14.66 1.38 12.81
N TRP A 191 13.55 1.52 12.05
CA TRP A 191 13.49 2.32 10.84
C TRP A 191 12.25 3.20 10.81
N TRP A 192 12.45 4.46 10.37
CA TRP A 192 11.41 5.27 9.79
C TRP A 192 11.65 5.39 8.28
N ILE A 193 10.60 5.23 7.51
CA ILE A 193 10.63 5.24 6.06
C ILE A 193 9.68 6.33 5.59
N SER A 194 10.21 7.48 5.22
CA SER A 194 9.43 8.55 4.61
C SER A 194 9.28 8.28 3.11
N HIS A 195 8.05 8.31 2.61
CA HIS A 195 7.79 8.12 1.19
C HIS A 195 6.83 9.18 0.67
N GLY A 196 7.10 9.73 -0.51
CA GLY A 196 6.36 10.91 -0.94
C GLY A 196 6.36 11.20 -2.43
N ARG A 197 5.64 12.27 -2.75
CA ARG A 197 5.61 12.90 -4.06
C ARG A 197 5.50 14.41 -3.92
N LEU A 198 5.99 15.12 -4.92
CA LEU A 198 5.74 16.56 -5.08
C LEU A 198 4.73 16.77 -6.24
N THR A 199 5.15 17.42 -7.32
CA THR A 199 4.32 17.65 -8.51
C THR A 199 4.16 16.42 -9.38
N SER A 200 5.22 15.57 -9.45
CA SER A 200 5.20 14.33 -10.21
C SER A 200 4.57 13.20 -9.40
N SER A 201 3.84 12.33 -10.06
CA SER A 201 3.33 11.09 -9.49
C SER A 201 3.46 9.98 -10.52
N GLN A 202 3.46 8.75 -10.05
CA GLN A 202 3.35 7.58 -10.91
C GLN A 202 1.98 6.92 -10.77
N SER A 203 1.63 6.06 -11.70
CA SER A 203 0.39 5.31 -11.65
C SER A 203 0.55 3.95 -12.31
N VAL A 204 -0.25 3.00 -11.92
CA VAL A 204 -0.41 1.73 -12.63
C VAL A 204 -1.57 1.82 -13.62
N ALA A 205 -1.61 0.92 -14.59
CA ALA A 205 -2.74 0.84 -15.53
C ALA A 205 -4.05 0.52 -14.78
N SER A 206 -5.19 0.97 -15.32
CA SER A 206 -6.49 0.77 -14.65
C SER A 206 -6.92 -0.70 -14.51
N ASN A 207 -6.30 -1.61 -15.25
CA ASN A 207 -6.50 -3.05 -15.12
C ASN A 207 -5.46 -3.76 -14.22
N TYR A 208 -4.65 -3.00 -13.49
CA TYR A 208 -3.68 -3.54 -12.54
C TYR A 208 -4.37 -4.35 -11.44
N VAL A 209 -3.77 -5.50 -11.13
CA VAL A 209 -4.16 -6.36 -10.01
C VAL A 209 -2.89 -6.82 -9.30
N GLY A 210 -2.68 -6.35 -8.09
CA GLY A 210 -1.66 -6.81 -7.16
C GLY A 210 -2.26 -7.83 -6.18
N LEU A 211 -1.65 -8.99 -6.06
CA LEU A 211 -2.08 -10.06 -5.16
C LEU A 211 -0.95 -10.35 -4.17
N TYR A 212 -1.26 -10.41 -2.89
CA TYR A 212 -0.29 -10.81 -1.87
C TYR A 212 -0.94 -11.78 -0.86
N PRO A 213 -0.28 -12.90 -0.47
CA PRO A 213 1.01 -13.37 -1.00
C PRO A 213 0.99 -13.50 -2.53
N LEU A 214 2.16 -13.39 -3.17
CA LEU A 214 2.26 -13.57 -4.64
C LEU A 214 1.77 -14.96 -5.05
N ASN A 215 1.28 -15.09 -6.29
CA ASN A 215 0.88 -16.41 -6.76
C ASN A 215 2.04 -17.42 -6.71
N GLN A 216 1.82 -18.55 -6.03
CA GLN A 216 2.79 -19.61 -5.76
C GLN A 216 3.91 -19.20 -4.78
N GLU A 217 3.76 -18.11 -4.04
CA GLU A 217 4.70 -17.71 -3.00
C GLU A 217 4.87 -18.80 -1.95
N GLN A 218 6.12 -18.99 -1.52
CA GLN A 218 6.51 -19.97 -0.52
C GLN A 218 6.94 -19.27 0.77
N ASN A 219 6.91 -20.01 1.88
CA ASN A 219 7.34 -19.53 3.20
C ASN A 219 6.53 -18.34 3.72
N VAL A 220 5.26 -18.24 3.35
CA VAL A 220 4.36 -17.20 3.88
C VAL A 220 4.24 -17.35 5.40
N PRO A 221 4.32 -16.25 6.18
CA PRO A 221 4.16 -16.30 7.63
C PRO A 221 2.83 -16.93 8.05
N LEU A 222 2.79 -17.54 9.23
CA LEU A 222 1.57 -18.22 9.72
C LEU A 222 0.54 -17.23 10.27
N SER A 223 1.01 -16.17 10.92
CA SER A 223 0.18 -15.16 11.59
C SER A 223 0.57 -13.75 11.17
N MET A 224 -0.33 -12.81 11.39
CA MET A 224 -0.09 -11.37 11.17
C MET A 224 0.90 -10.83 12.21
N ASP A 225 1.72 -9.88 11.81
CA ASP A 225 2.55 -9.10 12.73
C ASP A 225 1.74 -7.98 13.40
N PRO A 226 2.10 -7.58 14.61
CA PRO A 226 1.49 -6.43 15.27
C PRO A 226 1.74 -5.15 14.47
N GLU A 227 0.70 -4.33 14.35
CA GLU A 227 0.81 -2.97 13.81
C GLU A 227 -0.02 -1.97 14.60
N TYR A 228 0.34 -0.71 14.52
CA TYR A 228 -0.41 0.38 15.11
C TYR A 228 -0.53 1.57 14.11
N PRO A 229 -1.76 2.12 13.92
CA PRO A 229 -3.01 1.56 14.41
C PRO A 229 -3.30 0.18 13.81
N SER A 230 -4.27 -0.54 14.35
CA SER A 230 -4.64 -1.87 13.88
C SER A 230 -6.13 -1.93 13.52
N VAL A 231 -6.49 -2.83 12.60
CA VAL A 231 -7.90 -3.20 12.37
C VAL A 231 -8.49 -3.97 13.54
N TYR A 232 -7.64 -4.53 14.40
CA TYR A 232 -8.05 -5.25 15.62
C TYR A 232 -7.95 -4.33 16.83
N ASP A 233 -9.06 -4.12 17.50
CA ASP A 233 -9.09 -3.48 18.81
C ASP A 233 -8.79 -4.53 19.88
N ASN A 234 -7.53 -4.66 20.25
CA ASN A 234 -7.08 -5.61 21.26
C ASN A 234 -7.62 -5.32 22.67
N THR A 235 -8.20 -4.14 22.91
CA THR A 235 -8.89 -3.82 24.16
C THR A 235 -10.27 -4.48 24.26
N LYS A 236 -10.88 -4.84 23.11
CA LYS A 236 -12.21 -5.44 23.00
C LYS A 236 -12.20 -6.97 22.94
N ILE A 237 -11.05 -7.57 22.62
CA ILE A 237 -10.91 -9.02 22.49
C ILE A 237 -10.06 -9.53 23.66
N PRO A 238 -10.65 -10.20 24.67
CA PRO A 238 -9.89 -10.72 25.80
C PRO A 238 -8.77 -11.68 25.36
N ASN A 239 -7.57 -11.48 25.88
CA ASN A 239 -6.39 -12.27 25.56
C ASN A 239 -6.01 -12.30 24.06
N PHE A 240 -6.35 -11.27 23.32
CA PHE A 240 -5.97 -11.18 21.91
C PHE A 240 -4.45 -11.17 21.72
N SER A 241 -3.98 -11.99 20.81
CA SER A 241 -2.60 -11.97 20.32
C SER A 241 -2.61 -12.18 18.81
N PHE A 242 -1.89 -11.37 18.08
CA PHE A 242 -1.74 -11.55 16.63
C PHE A 242 -1.24 -12.94 16.26
N GLN A 243 -0.32 -13.50 17.05
CA GLN A 243 0.27 -14.82 16.83
C GLN A 243 -0.69 -15.99 17.01
N THR A 244 -1.78 -15.81 17.73
CA THR A 244 -2.73 -16.89 18.06
C THR A 244 -4.13 -16.66 17.50
N ASN A 245 -4.49 -15.42 17.20
CA ASN A 245 -5.84 -15.04 16.81
C ASN A 245 -5.92 -14.50 15.37
N THR A 246 -4.81 -14.54 14.62
CA THR A 246 -4.83 -14.09 13.22
C THR A 246 -3.99 -14.99 12.34
N SER A 247 -4.37 -15.10 11.07
CA SER A 247 -3.45 -15.56 10.01
C SER A 247 -2.64 -14.39 9.46
N SER A 248 -1.60 -14.67 8.68
CA SER A 248 -0.99 -13.67 7.79
C SER A 248 -2.06 -13.07 6.87
N PRO A 249 -2.08 -11.74 6.65
CA PRO A 249 -3.08 -11.12 5.78
C PRO A 249 -2.91 -11.54 4.32
N VAL A 250 -4.00 -11.87 3.66
CA VAL A 250 -4.07 -12.14 2.20
C VAL A 250 -4.77 -10.96 1.55
N SER A 251 -4.22 -10.38 0.48
CA SER A 251 -4.77 -9.14 -0.06
C SER A 251 -4.85 -9.08 -1.58
N ILE A 252 -5.77 -8.24 -2.04
CA ILE A 252 -5.86 -7.76 -3.42
C ILE A 252 -5.78 -6.23 -3.39
N THR A 253 -4.97 -5.67 -4.29
CA THR A 253 -4.86 -4.23 -4.51
C THR A 253 -5.05 -3.95 -6.00
N LEU A 254 -5.97 -3.07 -6.33
CA LEU A 254 -6.25 -2.64 -7.71
C LEU A 254 -5.64 -1.26 -7.98
N SER A 255 -5.74 -0.78 -9.20
CA SER A 255 -5.42 0.61 -9.54
C SER A 255 -6.23 1.59 -8.68
N THR A 256 -5.62 2.70 -8.26
CA THR A 256 -6.32 3.79 -7.55
C THR A 256 -7.43 4.46 -8.39
N LEU A 257 -7.50 4.18 -9.69
CA LEU A 257 -8.59 4.60 -10.57
C LEU A 257 -9.85 3.72 -10.43
N VAL A 258 -9.76 2.64 -9.64
CA VAL A 258 -10.78 1.59 -9.55
C VAL A 258 -11.22 1.43 -8.11
N GLN A 259 -12.51 1.43 -7.86
CA GLN A 259 -13.08 1.02 -6.58
C GLN A 259 -13.42 -0.47 -6.61
N LEU A 260 -13.14 -1.17 -5.53
CA LEU A 260 -13.40 -2.59 -5.35
C LEU A 260 -14.58 -2.80 -4.39
N THR A 261 -15.58 -3.56 -4.84
CA THR A 261 -16.64 -4.08 -3.97
C THR A 261 -16.51 -5.59 -3.90
N VAL A 262 -16.15 -6.11 -2.73
CA VAL A 262 -15.96 -7.54 -2.50
C VAL A 262 -17.31 -8.18 -2.16
N THR A 263 -17.69 -9.22 -2.90
CA THR A 263 -18.84 -10.09 -2.59
C THR A 263 -18.41 -11.25 -1.70
N SER A 264 -17.26 -11.84 -1.98
CA SER A 264 -16.63 -12.86 -1.14
C SER A 264 -15.12 -12.84 -1.27
N PHE A 265 -14.44 -13.10 -0.17
CA PHE A 265 -13.01 -13.35 -0.14
C PHE A 265 -12.79 -14.58 0.73
N THR A 266 -12.28 -15.65 0.16
CA THR A 266 -12.10 -16.94 0.83
C THR A 266 -10.68 -17.42 0.71
N VAL A 267 -10.22 -18.11 1.75
CA VAL A 267 -8.94 -18.82 1.77
C VAL A 267 -9.20 -20.27 2.18
N THR A 268 -8.78 -21.21 1.36
CA THR A 268 -9.12 -22.63 1.51
C THR A 268 -7.85 -23.49 1.42
N PRO A 269 -7.58 -24.38 2.35
CA PRO A 269 -6.47 -25.34 2.21
C PRO A 269 -6.67 -26.22 0.96
N ILE A 270 -5.60 -26.45 0.21
CA ILE A 270 -5.67 -27.36 -0.96
C ILE A 270 -6.20 -28.74 -0.50
N GLY A 271 -7.14 -29.28 -1.29
CA GLY A 271 -7.82 -30.56 -0.97
C GLY A 271 -9.01 -30.43 -0.01
N SER A 272 -9.23 -29.25 0.59
CA SER A 272 -10.44 -28.99 1.37
C SER A 272 -11.54 -28.39 0.48
N THR A 273 -12.80 -28.68 0.82
CA THR A 273 -13.96 -28.00 0.24
C THR A 273 -14.47 -26.85 1.12
N GLN A 274 -13.90 -26.70 2.31
CA GLN A 274 -14.34 -25.71 3.28
C GLN A 274 -13.29 -24.59 3.42
N ALA A 275 -13.73 -23.35 3.23
CA ALA A 275 -12.93 -22.18 3.49
C ALA A 275 -12.66 -22.01 4.98
N LEU A 276 -11.53 -21.42 5.31
CA LEU A 276 -11.21 -21.04 6.68
C LEU A 276 -12.14 -19.91 7.16
N PRO A 277 -12.48 -19.87 8.45
CA PRO A 277 -13.12 -18.70 9.05
C PRO A 277 -12.14 -17.52 9.07
N GLY A 278 -12.67 -16.32 8.85
CA GLY A 278 -11.86 -15.10 8.84
C GLY A 278 -12.67 -13.87 8.44
N ILE A 279 -12.06 -12.71 8.55
CA ILE A 279 -12.67 -11.41 8.28
C ILE A 279 -12.06 -10.81 7.02
N THR A 280 -12.92 -10.29 6.16
CA THR A 280 -12.50 -9.45 5.03
C THR A 280 -12.58 -7.98 5.44
N TRP A 281 -11.43 -7.32 5.47
CA TRP A 281 -11.26 -5.90 5.74
C TRP A 281 -11.23 -5.11 4.43
N THR A 282 -12.04 -4.08 4.36
CA THR A 282 -12.13 -3.14 3.23
C THR A 282 -12.33 -1.73 3.77
N MET A 283 -12.27 -0.73 2.94
CA MET A 283 -12.56 0.65 3.36
C MET A 283 -13.89 0.78 4.11
N SER A 284 -14.92 0.00 3.75
CA SER A 284 -16.26 0.14 4.32
C SER A 284 -16.41 -0.36 5.76
N ASN A 285 -15.53 -1.24 6.22
CA ASN A 285 -15.53 -1.78 7.57
C ASN A 285 -14.20 -1.58 8.31
N ASP A 286 -13.34 -0.71 7.79
CA ASP A 286 -12.12 -0.28 8.46
C ASP A 286 -12.47 0.49 9.73
N PRO A 287 -12.08 0.03 10.92
CA PRO A 287 -12.41 0.69 12.17
C PRO A 287 -11.73 2.06 12.32
N ASN A 288 -10.68 2.33 11.54
CA ASN A 288 -9.92 3.57 11.58
C ASN A 288 -10.41 4.64 10.58
N LEU A 289 -11.33 4.28 9.68
CA LEU A 289 -11.83 5.21 8.65
C LEU A 289 -12.45 6.49 9.20
N ASN A 290 -13.10 6.42 10.36
CA ASN A 290 -13.83 7.54 10.95
C ASN A 290 -13.21 8.04 12.28
N THR A 291 -12.05 7.53 12.67
CA THR A 291 -11.41 7.95 13.93
C THR A 291 -10.73 9.31 13.83
N ALA A 292 -10.43 9.74 12.61
CA ALA A 292 -9.96 11.07 12.29
C ALA A 292 -11.15 11.93 11.83
N ASP A 293 -11.95 12.46 12.75
CA ASP A 293 -12.89 13.54 12.44
C ASP A 293 -12.09 14.83 12.21
N TYR A 294 -11.51 14.96 11.02
CA TYR A 294 -10.81 16.18 10.59
C TYR A 294 -11.77 17.31 10.28
N SER A 295 -13.10 17.06 10.28
CA SER A 295 -14.09 18.03 9.84
C SER A 295 -14.52 19.01 10.94
N SER A 296 -14.28 18.69 12.21
CA SER A 296 -14.73 19.52 13.35
C SER A 296 -13.64 19.87 14.36
N ALA A 297 -12.45 19.31 14.26
CA ALA A 297 -11.35 19.68 15.12
C ALA A 297 -10.92 21.10 14.74
N THR A 298 -11.24 22.07 15.60
CA THR A 298 -10.39 23.25 15.74
C THR A 298 -8.97 22.70 15.84
N ILE A 299 -8.19 22.81 14.75
CA ILE A 299 -6.82 22.30 14.70
C ILE A 299 -6.11 22.95 15.87
N ASN A 300 -6.00 22.23 16.96
CA ASN A 300 -5.14 22.64 18.04
C ASN A 300 -3.73 22.40 17.50
N LEU A 301 -3.07 23.46 17.07
CA LEU A 301 -1.72 23.43 16.54
C LEU A 301 -0.71 22.76 17.50
N ASN A 302 -1.12 22.51 18.75
CA ASN A 302 -0.33 21.81 19.75
C ASN A 302 -0.57 20.30 19.77
N THR A 303 -1.62 19.79 19.11
CA THR A 303 -1.92 18.36 18.98
C THR A 303 -2.72 18.11 17.70
N PRO A 304 -2.10 18.24 16.50
CA PRO A 304 -2.78 17.82 15.30
C PRO A 304 -3.06 16.31 15.39
N PRO A 305 -4.30 15.88 15.08
CA PRO A 305 -4.57 14.45 15.02
C PRO A 305 -3.66 13.82 13.96
N ALA A 306 -3.09 12.66 14.29
CA ALA A 306 -2.32 11.89 13.31
C ALA A 306 -3.22 11.52 12.14
N PRO A 307 -2.75 11.58 10.89
CA PRO A 307 -3.41 10.87 9.82
C PRO A 307 -3.45 9.39 10.18
N VAL A 308 -4.64 8.87 10.44
CA VAL A 308 -4.80 7.44 10.70
C VAL A 308 -4.78 6.75 9.34
N PRO A 309 -3.87 5.80 9.10
CA PRO A 309 -3.89 5.03 7.87
C PRO A 309 -5.22 4.29 7.75
N THR A 310 -5.75 4.24 6.54
CA THR A 310 -7.02 3.59 6.21
C THR A 310 -6.84 2.68 5.01
N ILE A 311 -7.68 1.64 4.93
CA ILE A 311 -7.73 0.77 3.76
C ILE A 311 -8.27 1.55 2.57
N GLY A 312 -7.57 1.53 1.45
CA GLY A 312 -7.99 2.21 0.22
C GLY A 312 -9.26 1.60 -0.39
N SER A 313 -10.05 2.40 -1.11
CA SER A 313 -11.25 1.91 -1.82
C SER A 313 -10.94 0.89 -2.91
N ASN A 314 -9.70 0.72 -3.28
CA ASN A 314 -9.17 -0.21 -4.28
C ASN A 314 -8.49 -1.45 -3.65
N GLU A 315 -8.64 -1.66 -2.34
CA GLU A 315 -7.96 -2.70 -1.59
C GLU A 315 -8.94 -3.55 -0.79
N ALA A 316 -8.56 -4.81 -0.59
CA ALA A 316 -9.20 -5.69 0.37
C ALA A 316 -8.17 -6.66 0.98
N TYR A 317 -8.34 -6.94 2.27
CA TYR A 317 -7.50 -7.84 3.06
C TYR A 317 -8.37 -8.89 3.72
N TRP A 318 -7.98 -10.14 3.61
CA TRP A 318 -8.59 -11.23 4.36
C TRP A 318 -7.61 -11.70 5.44
N VAL A 319 -8.10 -11.89 6.66
CA VAL A 319 -7.32 -12.40 7.80
C VAL A 319 -8.15 -13.49 8.47
N GLY A 320 -7.57 -14.67 8.63
CA GLY A 320 -8.18 -15.79 9.33
C GLY A 320 -8.24 -15.55 10.84
N ASP A 321 -9.19 -16.19 11.50
CA ASP A 321 -9.39 -16.10 12.95
C ASP A 321 -8.36 -16.91 13.77
N VAL A 322 -7.51 -17.67 13.08
CA VAL A 322 -6.40 -18.45 13.64
C VAL A 322 -5.22 -18.44 12.67
N PRO A 323 -3.99 -18.69 13.14
CA PRO A 323 -2.83 -18.83 12.28
C PRO A 323 -3.02 -19.90 11.19
N PHE A 324 -2.38 -19.71 10.07
CA PHE A 324 -2.27 -20.74 9.04
C PHE A 324 -1.54 -21.98 9.59
N LEU A 325 -1.86 -23.14 9.05
CA LEU A 325 -1.08 -24.35 9.33
C LEU A 325 0.28 -24.28 8.65
N PRO A 326 1.35 -24.76 9.27
CA PRO A 326 2.68 -24.76 8.67
C PRO A 326 2.75 -25.69 7.43
N ASN A 327 3.65 -25.36 6.50
CA ASN A 327 3.91 -26.14 5.27
C ASN A 327 2.64 -26.51 4.49
N THR A 328 1.65 -25.64 4.50
CA THR A 328 0.34 -25.90 3.92
C THR A 328 0.10 -24.96 2.73
N THR A 329 -0.37 -25.52 1.62
CA THR A 329 -0.76 -24.72 0.45
C THR A 329 -2.23 -24.32 0.55
N TYR A 330 -2.50 -23.06 0.29
CA TYR A 330 -3.82 -22.47 0.29
C TYR A 330 -4.20 -21.93 -1.09
N ILE A 331 -5.50 -21.89 -1.36
CA ILE A 331 -6.11 -21.21 -2.49
C ILE A 331 -6.85 -20.00 -1.93
N ALA A 332 -6.51 -18.82 -2.40
CA ALA A 332 -7.27 -17.60 -2.13
C ALA A 332 -8.14 -17.26 -3.33
N THR A 333 -9.39 -16.86 -3.08
CA THR A 333 -10.33 -16.47 -4.13
C THR A 333 -11.10 -15.22 -3.72
N VAL A 334 -11.04 -14.18 -4.55
CA VAL A 334 -11.83 -12.95 -4.44
C VAL A 334 -12.87 -12.92 -5.55
N VAL A 335 -14.12 -12.66 -5.19
CA VAL A 335 -15.23 -12.40 -6.13
C VAL A 335 -15.85 -11.07 -5.77
N GLY A 336 -16.15 -10.26 -6.76
CA GLY A 336 -16.76 -8.95 -6.53
C GLY A 336 -17.01 -8.18 -7.82
N THR A 337 -17.05 -6.87 -7.69
CA THR A 337 -17.16 -5.92 -8.80
C THR A 337 -16.12 -4.81 -8.67
N THR A 338 -15.68 -4.31 -9.80
CA THR A 338 -14.81 -3.13 -9.91
C THR A 338 -15.59 -1.99 -10.54
N TYR A 339 -15.38 -0.77 -10.06
CA TYR A 339 -15.94 0.45 -10.64
C TYR A 339 -14.83 1.36 -11.10
N LEU A 340 -14.67 1.51 -12.42
CA LEU A 340 -13.69 2.41 -13.02
C LEU A 340 -14.21 3.85 -12.96
N VAL A 341 -13.71 4.61 -12.00
CA VAL A 341 -14.23 5.93 -11.61
C VAL A 341 -14.32 6.93 -12.78
N PRO A 342 -13.28 7.13 -13.62
CA PRO A 342 -13.32 8.14 -14.68
C PRO A 342 -14.38 7.88 -15.75
N TYR A 343 -14.83 6.65 -15.89
CA TYR A 343 -15.77 6.25 -16.97
C TYR A 343 -17.11 5.71 -16.45
N ALA A 344 -17.28 5.62 -15.15
CA ALA A 344 -18.47 5.05 -14.49
C ALA A 344 -18.81 3.62 -15.00
N ILE A 345 -17.77 2.80 -15.22
CA ILE A 345 -17.90 1.43 -15.75
C ILE A 345 -17.76 0.44 -14.60
N THR A 346 -18.77 -0.43 -14.44
CA THR A 346 -18.73 -1.55 -13.50
C THR A 346 -18.46 -2.85 -14.23
N ASN A 347 -17.49 -3.62 -13.74
CA ASN A 347 -17.17 -4.94 -14.27
C ASN A 347 -17.11 -5.97 -13.14
N PRO A 348 -17.50 -7.24 -13.39
CA PRO A 348 -17.23 -8.32 -12.45
C PRO A 348 -15.72 -8.57 -12.34
N ILE A 349 -15.28 -9.00 -11.16
CA ILE A 349 -13.91 -9.46 -10.93
C ILE A 349 -13.94 -10.80 -10.21
N THR A 350 -13.10 -11.73 -10.67
CA THR A 350 -12.76 -12.96 -9.95
C THR A 350 -11.27 -13.17 -10.07
N GLN A 351 -10.60 -13.30 -8.92
CA GLN A 351 -9.16 -13.60 -8.84
C GLN A 351 -8.97 -14.84 -7.97
N THR A 352 -8.17 -15.78 -8.46
CA THR A 352 -7.81 -16.99 -7.70
C THR A 352 -6.32 -17.24 -7.83
N TRP A 353 -5.65 -17.45 -6.70
CA TRP A 353 -4.20 -17.72 -6.67
C TRP A 353 -3.87 -18.66 -5.51
N THR A 354 -2.64 -19.16 -5.47
CA THR A 354 -2.17 -20.08 -4.45
C THR A 354 -0.93 -19.53 -3.75
N PHE A 355 -0.71 -19.95 -2.50
CA PHE A 355 0.51 -19.70 -1.76
C PHE A 355 0.75 -20.84 -0.76
N THR A 356 1.99 -20.99 -0.29
CA THR A 356 2.35 -22.03 0.68
C THR A 356 3.01 -21.39 1.90
N THR A 357 2.57 -21.76 3.07
CA THR A 357 3.12 -21.26 4.33
C THR A 357 4.47 -21.89 4.64
N GLY A 358 5.28 -21.20 5.46
CA GLY A 358 6.53 -21.71 6.01
C GLY A 358 6.29 -22.77 7.08
N SER A 359 7.41 -23.28 7.63
CA SER A 359 7.38 -24.33 8.67
C SER A 359 6.81 -23.88 10.03
N GLY A 360 6.69 -22.57 10.22
CA GLY A 360 6.51 -21.99 11.55
C GLY A 360 7.80 -22.10 12.36
N ASN A 361 8.08 -21.14 13.21
CA ASN A 361 9.19 -21.24 14.20
C ASN A 361 8.68 -21.87 15.48
#